data_e102b17a96812f6fe2f2614188b22cb6
#
_entry.id   e102b17a96812f6fe2f2614188b22cb6
#
_cell.length_a   1.000
_cell.length_b   1.000
_cell.length_c   1.000
_cell.angle_alpha   90.00
_cell.angle_beta   90.00
_cell.angle_gamma   90.00
#
_symmetry.space_group_name_H-M   'P 1'
#
loop_
_entity.id
_entity.type
_entity.pdbx_description
1 polymer ?
#
loop_
_entity_poly.entity_id
_entity_poly.type
_entity_poly.pdbx_seq_one_letter_code
_entity_poly.pdbx_strand_id
1 'polypeptide(L)'
;MTKEEKVVLLTNPNRVLEQLIKNFIKDNEQNRRTQLDQGVYWEEPLVGFASGLDPLFFEYKTTIGPFHLTPREIIAAVLKEKGRGLLLTEIEQISVISWILPASEDTRKSNRREDRFPSKLWAYTRNFGETCNEALRRHVVVFLEDLGYVAVAPVLLPTFQYVRDEKIGWASPWSERHIAYACGLGTFSLNDGFITSKGMAVRIGSVVTLLKLTPSERKYRHHKENCLVFREEECGKCIRRCPAGAITEKGHDKDKCREYINSDSLKAKRLEYGLQNPPPACGLCQTGVPCEFEIPRPNLIA
;
A
#
# COMPACT_ATOMS: atom_id res chain seq x y z
N MET A 1 -25.24 -1.23 -14.43
CA MET A 1 -24.54 -0.17 -15.19
C MET A 1 -25.35 0.18 -16.43
N THR A 2 -25.62 1.45 -16.64
CA THR A 2 -26.36 1.97 -17.79
C THR A 2 -25.50 1.91 -19.08
N LYS A 3 -26.14 2.10 -20.23
CA LYS A 3 -25.44 2.15 -21.53
C LYS A 3 -24.46 3.34 -21.60
N GLU A 4 -24.81 4.46 -20.93
CA GLU A 4 -24.00 5.67 -20.84
C GLU A 4 -22.76 5.47 -19.95
N GLU A 5 -22.91 4.78 -18.80
CA GLU A 5 -21.79 4.44 -17.92
C GLU A 5 -20.78 3.51 -18.60
N LYS A 6 -21.26 2.58 -19.45
CA LYS A 6 -20.39 1.72 -20.29
C LYS A 6 -19.60 2.54 -21.31
N VAL A 7 -20.22 3.53 -21.94
CA VAL A 7 -19.56 4.43 -22.90
C VAL A 7 -18.50 5.28 -22.21
N VAL A 8 -18.79 5.83 -21.03
CA VAL A 8 -17.82 6.63 -20.25
C VAL A 8 -16.64 5.79 -19.81
N LEU A 9 -16.87 4.54 -19.40
CA LEU A 9 -15.77 3.63 -19.07
C LEU A 9 -14.87 3.33 -20.27
N LEU A 10 -15.44 3.12 -21.45
CA LEU A 10 -14.66 2.86 -22.68
C LEU A 10 -13.86 4.07 -23.16
N THR A 11 -14.33 5.29 -22.85
CA THR A 11 -13.65 6.53 -23.26
C THR A 11 -12.59 7.01 -22.27
N ASN A 12 -12.79 6.75 -20.98
CA ASN A 12 -11.82 7.17 -19.93
C ASN A 12 -11.81 6.21 -18.73
N PRO A 13 -11.32 4.97 -18.90
CA PRO A 13 -11.38 3.94 -17.87
C PRO A 13 -10.59 4.33 -16.60
N ASN A 14 -9.47 5.02 -16.74
CA ASN A 14 -8.68 5.47 -15.61
C ASN A 14 -9.48 6.37 -14.67
N ARG A 15 -10.18 7.38 -15.23
CA ARG A 15 -10.99 8.30 -14.43
C ARG A 15 -12.16 7.61 -13.74
N VAL A 16 -12.79 6.66 -14.41
CA VAL A 16 -13.89 5.88 -13.82
C VAL A 16 -13.40 5.07 -12.63
N LEU A 17 -12.26 4.37 -12.78
CA LEU A 17 -11.67 3.57 -11.71
C LEU A 17 -11.17 4.45 -10.55
N GLU A 18 -10.58 5.59 -10.84
CA GLU A 18 -10.18 6.54 -9.81
C GLU A 18 -11.40 7.01 -9.00
N GLN A 19 -12.49 7.39 -9.68
CA GLN A 19 -13.71 7.84 -9.01
C GLN A 19 -14.39 6.71 -8.23
N LEU A 20 -14.41 5.48 -8.77
CA LEU A 20 -14.92 4.29 -8.08
C LEU A 20 -14.21 4.09 -6.73
N ILE A 21 -12.87 4.14 -6.73
CA ILE A 21 -12.05 3.96 -5.53
C ILE A 21 -12.27 5.09 -4.53
N LYS A 22 -12.32 6.34 -4.99
CA LYS A 22 -12.58 7.51 -4.15
C LYS A 22 -13.97 7.47 -3.52
N ASN A 23 -15.00 7.17 -4.31
CA ASN A 23 -16.37 7.04 -3.82
C ASN A 23 -16.50 5.91 -2.80
N PHE A 24 -15.88 4.75 -3.05
CA PHE A 24 -15.89 3.66 -2.09
C PHE A 24 -15.35 4.11 -0.72
N ILE A 25 -14.20 4.75 -0.68
CA ILE A 25 -13.61 5.21 0.60
C ILE A 25 -14.45 6.30 1.26
N LYS A 26 -15.05 7.20 0.48
CA LYS A 26 -15.92 8.26 0.99
C LYS A 26 -17.19 7.72 1.63
N ASP A 27 -17.84 6.75 0.98
CA ASP A 27 -19.23 6.38 1.27
C ASP A 27 -19.34 5.05 2.04
N ASN A 28 -18.28 4.22 2.09
CA ASN A 28 -18.35 2.90 2.71
C ASN A 28 -18.26 2.95 4.23
N GLU A 29 -19.24 2.33 4.90
CA GLU A 29 -19.31 2.24 6.36
C GLU A 29 -18.09 1.57 7.01
N GLN A 30 -17.39 0.67 6.29
CA GLN A 30 -16.16 0.05 6.79
C GLN A 30 -15.00 1.05 6.93
N ASN A 31 -15.09 2.23 6.31
CA ASN A 31 -14.16 3.32 6.55
C ASN A 31 -14.50 4.13 7.82
N ARG A 32 -15.62 3.83 8.51
CA ARG A 32 -16.05 4.52 9.73
C ARG A 32 -15.51 3.83 10.97
N ARG A 33 -15.04 4.63 11.93
CA ARG A 33 -14.59 4.17 13.26
C ARG A 33 -15.77 4.07 14.23
N THR A 34 -16.81 3.34 13.84
CA THR A 34 -18.07 3.25 14.60
C THR A 34 -17.88 2.77 16.05
N GLN A 35 -16.83 1.98 16.30
CA GLN A 35 -16.51 1.47 17.62
C GLN A 35 -15.77 2.49 18.51
N LEU A 36 -15.41 3.68 18.00
CA LEU A 36 -14.60 4.66 18.73
C LEU A 36 -15.25 6.04 18.79
N ASP A 37 -15.16 6.81 17.69
CA ASP A 37 -15.45 8.24 17.67
C ASP A 37 -16.21 8.70 16.41
N GLN A 38 -16.73 7.77 15.62
CA GLN A 38 -17.43 8.01 14.35
C GLN A 38 -16.58 8.69 13.26
N GLY A 39 -15.29 8.86 13.48
CA GLY A 39 -14.34 9.35 12.48
C GLY A 39 -14.08 8.33 11.36
N VAL A 40 -13.12 8.62 10.48
CA VAL A 40 -12.72 7.74 9.38
C VAL A 40 -11.35 7.15 9.62
N TYR A 41 -11.10 5.94 9.07
CA TYR A 41 -9.75 5.35 9.04
C TYR A 41 -8.88 6.01 8.00
N TRP A 42 -9.42 6.20 6.78
CA TRP A 42 -8.71 6.66 5.60
C TRP A 42 -9.30 7.94 5.05
N GLU A 43 -8.41 8.84 4.64
CA GLU A 43 -8.74 10.04 3.88
C GLU A 43 -8.85 9.71 2.38
N GLU A 44 -9.08 10.73 1.53
CA GLU A 44 -9.24 10.59 0.09
C GLU A 44 -8.01 9.89 -0.54
N PRO A 45 -8.23 8.78 -1.31
CA PRO A 45 -7.16 8.02 -1.93
C PRO A 45 -6.41 8.77 -3.02
N LEU A 46 -5.13 8.39 -3.22
CA LEU A 46 -4.45 8.57 -4.50
C LEU A 46 -4.58 7.29 -5.31
N VAL A 47 -4.72 7.40 -6.62
CA VAL A 47 -4.82 6.25 -7.52
C VAL A 47 -3.81 6.41 -8.66
N GLY A 48 -3.15 5.32 -9.01
CA GLY A 48 -2.19 5.28 -10.11
C GLY A 48 -2.27 3.95 -10.85
N PHE A 49 -1.73 3.94 -12.06
CA PHE A 49 -1.84 2.84 -13.00
C PHE A 49 -0.47 2.51 -13.60
N ALA A 50 -0.23 1.24 -13.90
CA ALA A 50 0.95 0.80 -14.63
C ALA A 50 0.58 -0.20 -15.71
N SER A 51 1.35 -0.25 -16.80
CA SER A 51 1.30 -1.36 -17.74
C SER A 51 1.83 -2.63 -17.07
N GLY A 52 1.18 -3.77 -17.27
CA GLY A 52 1.71 -5.06 -16.82
C GLY A 52 3.03 -5.47 -17.48
N LEU A 53 3.45 -4.73 -18.51
CA LEU A 53 4.71 -4.90 -19.23
C LEU A 53 5.81 -3.94 -18.75
N ASP A 54 5.57 -3.11 -17.72
CA ASP A 54 6.61 -2.22 -17.18
C ASP A 54 7.83 -3.05 -16.76
N PRO A 55 9.05 -2.71 -17.24
CA PRO A 55 10.28 -3.46 -16.94
C PRO A 55 10.56 -3.64 -15.45
N LEU A 56 10.11 -2.70 -14.60
CA LEU A 56 10.27 -2.79 -13.15
C LEU A 56 9.73 -4.10 -12.57
N PHE A 57 8.65 -4.65 -13.11
CA PHE A 57 8.09 -5.90 -12.59
C PHE A 57 9.06 -7.09 -12.76
N PHE A 58 9.91 -7.07 -13.79
CA PHE A 58 10.98 -8.06 -13.95
C PHE A 58 12.18 -7.74 -13.06
N GLU A 59 12.54 -6.46 -12.92
CA GLU A 59 13.61 -6.01 -12.04
C GLU A 59 13.32 -6.38 -10.57
N TYR A 60 12.07 -6.43 -10.15
CA TYR A 60 11.69 -6.84 -8.80
C TYR A 60 12.05 -8.29 -8.49
N LYS A 61 12.16 -9.17 -9.47
CA LYS A 61 12.67 -10.54 -9.28
C LYS A 61 14.13 -10.57 -8.86
N THR A 62 14.89 -9.55 -9.24
CA THR A 62 16.30 -9.40 -8.82
C THR A 62 16.40 -8.59 -7.53
N THR A 63 15.64 -7.51 -7.41
CA THR A 63 15.74 -6.58 -6.28
C THR A 63 15.07 -7.12 -5.02
N ILE A 64 13.92 -7.80 -5.16
CA ILE A 64 13.16 -8.37 -4.03
C ILE A 64 13.47 -9.86 -3.91
N GLY A 65 13.50 -10.57 -5.04
CA GLY A 65 13.77 -12.00 -5.10
C GLY A 65 12.99 -12.70 -6.20
N PRO A 66 13.44 -13.89 -6.65
CA PRO A 66 12.81 -14.61 -7.76
C PRO A 66 11.37 -15.04 -7.49
N PHE A 67 10.97 -15.07 -6.22
CA PHE A 67 9.60 -15.38 -5.77
C PHE A 67 8.61 -14.21 -6.01
N HIS A 68 9.09 -12.97 -6.30
CA HIS A 68 8.19 -11.85 -6.58
C HIS A 68 7.50 -12.06 -7.93
N LEU A 69 6.17 -12.03 -7.92
CA LEU A 69 5.34 -12.29 -9.09
C LEU A 69 5.22 -11.03 -9.96
N THR A 70 5.24 -11.23 -11.27
CA THR A 70 4.90 -10.21 -12.24
C THR A 70 3.37 -10.18 -12.48
N PRO A 71 2.81 -9.08 -12.97
CA PRO A 71 1.39 -9.00 -13.35
C PRO A 71 0.99 -10.09 -14.34
N ARG A 72 1.90 -10.45 -15.26
CA ARG A 72 1.69 -11.52 -16.25
C ARG A 72 1.57 -12.89 -15.59
N GLU A 73 2.42 -13.22 -14.63
CA GLU A 73 2.36 -14.48 -13.88
C GLU A 73 1.06 -14.58 -13.08
N ILE A 74 0.63 -13.49 -12.45
CA ILE A 74 -0.63 -13.42 -11.71
C ILE A 74 -1.82 -13.70 -12.63
N ILE A 75 -1.93 -13.00 -13.76
CA ILE A 75 -3.05 -13.21 -14.71
C ILE A 75 -3.00 -14.62 -15.29
N ALA A 76 -1.81 -15.11 -15.66
CA ALA A 76 -1.67 -16.47 -16.21
C ALA A 76 -2.12 -17.55 -15.21
N ALA A 77 -1.82 -17.40 -13.93
CA ALA A 77 -2.27 -18.31 -12.88
C ALA A 77 -3.81 -18.32 -12.75
N VAL A 78 -4.43 -17.13 -12.70
CA VAL A 78 -5.90 -17.00 -12.60
C VAL A 78 -6.61 -17.59 -13.83
N LEU A 79 -6.08 -17.34 -15.03
CA LEU A 79 -6.65 -17.89 -16.25
C LEU A 79 -6.53 -19.41 -16.31
N LYS A 80 -5.42 -19.97 -15.82
CA LYS A 80 -5.22 -21.42 -15.71
C LYS A 80 -6.26 -22.06 -14.77
N GLU A 81 -6.57 -21.43 -13.65
CA GLU A 81 -7.63 -21.88 -12.73
C GLU A 81 -9.01 -21.83 -13.39
N LYS A 82 -9.24 -20.88 -14.31
CA LYS A 82 -10.45 -20.75 -15.13
C LYS A 82 -10.44 -21.69 -16.37
N GLY A 83 -9.46 -22.58 -16.48
CA GLY A 83 -9.39 -23.60 -17.55
C GLY A 83 -8.87 -23.09 -18.90
N ARG A 84 -8.21 -21.91 -18.95
CA ARG A 84 -7.64 -21.37 -20.20
C ARG A 84 -6.25 -20.76 -20.02
N GLY A 85 -5.50 -20.65 -21.11
CA GLY A 85 -4.21 -19.96 -21.17
C GLY A 85 -4.35 -18.45 -21.41
N LEU A 86 -3.28 -17.72 -21.14
CA LEU A 86 -3.12 -16.31 -21.50
C LEU A 86 -2.77 -16.21 -22.99
N LEU A 87 -3.58 -15.47 -23.75
CA LEU A 87 -3.33 -15.24 -25.18
C LEU A 87 -2.28 -14.15 -25.39
N LEU A 88 -1.52 -14.22 -26.50
CA LEU A 88 -0.53 -13.20 -26.85
C LEU A 88 -1.14 -11.80 -26.96
N THR A 89 -2.34 -11.70 -27.53
CA THR A 89 -3.11 -10.47 -27.67
C THR A 89 -3.59 -9.86 -26.36
N GLU A 90 -3.67 -10.66 -25.28
CA GLU A 90 -4.08 -10.20 -23.95
C GLU A 90 -2.90 -9.66 -23.14
N ILE A 91 -1.65 -10.02 -23.50
CA ILE A 91 -0.47 -9.60 -22.73
C ILE A 91 -0.38 -8.06 -22.66
N GLU A 92 -0.64 -7.37 -23.77
CA GLU A 92 -0.62 -5.90 -23.84
C GLU A 92 -1.82 -5.23 -23.14
N GLN A 93 -2.84 -6.01 -22.78
CA GLN A 93 -4.01 -5.53 -22.05
C GLN A 93 -3.79 -5.54 -20.54
N ILE A 94 -2.76 -6.25 -20.05
CA ILE A 94 -2.50 -6.36 -18.62
C ILE A 94 -2.17 -4.98 -18.05
N SER A 95 -2.93 -4.57 -17.06
CA SER A 95 -2.72 -3.34 -16.32
C SER A 95 -2.74 -3.59 -14.82
N VAL A 96 -2.06 -2.74 -14.09
CA VAL A 96 -2.04 -2.70 -12.63
C VAL A 96 -2.68 -1.41 -12.16
N ILE A 97 -3.62 -1.53 -11.24
CA ILE A 97 -4.26 -0.43 -10.53
C ILE A 97 -3.69 -0.45 -9.11
N SER A 98 -3.16 0.66 -8.63
CA SER A 98 -2.72 0.79 -7.24
C SER A 98 -3.31 2.04 -6.61
N TRP A 99 -3.54 1.99 -5.30
CA TRP A 99 -4.03 3.13 -4.54
C TRP A 99 -3.31 3.29 -3.21
N ILE A 100 -3.29 4.53 -2.76
CA ILE A 100 -2.78 4.93 -1.45
C ILE A 100 -3.95 5.37 -0.60
N LEU A 101 -4.07 4.83 0.60
CA LEU A 101 -5.05 5.23 1.61
C LEU A 101 -4.30 5.98 2.72
N PRO A 102 -4.36 7.32 2.76
CA PRO A 102 -3.76 8.10 3.83
C PRO A 102 -4.51 7.87 5.15
N ALA A 103 -3.80 7.60 6.23
CA ALA A 103 -4.40 7.54 7.55
C ALA A 103 -4.99 8.90 7.92
N SER A 104 -6.17 8.92 8.55
CA SER A 104 -6.83 10.16 8.94
C SER A 104 -5.95 11.03 9.85
N GLU A 105 -6.17 12.33 9.78
CA GLU A 105 -5.40 13.29 10.58
C GLU A 105 -5.44 12.98 12.08
N ASP A 106 -6.62 12.59 12.61
CA ASP A 106 -6.76 12.20 14.02
C ASP A 106 -5.92 10.99 14.36
N THR A 107 -5.90 9.98 13.47
CA THR A 107 -5.07 8.80 13.63
C THR A 107 -3.58 9.18 13.66
N ARG A 108 -3.13 10.02 12.74
CA ARG A 108 -1.74 10.50 12.71
C ARG A 108 -1.39 11.31 13.96
N LYS A 109 -2.24 12.28 14.33
CA LYS A 109 -2.05 13.13 15.52
C LYS A 109 -1.98 12.30 16.81
N SER A 110 -2.85 11.29 16.95
CA SER A 110 -2.83 10.41 18.12
C SER A 110 -1.54 9.62 18.21
N ASN A 111 -1.08 9.03 17.10
CA ASN A 111 0.14 8.21 17.08
C ASN A 111 1.43 9.05 17.21
N ARG A 112 1.40 10.32 16.80
CA ARG A 112 2.51 11.27 16.96
C ARG A 112 2.88 11.51 18.41
N ARG A 113 1.90 11.44 19.32
CA ARG A 113 2.08 11.66 20.76
C ARG A 113 2.68 10.46 21.49
N GLU A 114 2.70 9.33 20.85
CA GLU A 114 3.20 8.07 21.42
C GLU A 114 4.70 7.91 21.11
N ASP A 115 5.43 7.26 22.00
CA ASP A 115 6.87 7.03 21.88
C ASP A 115 7.27 5.54 21.94
N ARG A 116 6.44 4.72 22.59
CA ARG A 116 6.70 3.30 22.82
C ARG A 116 5.67 2.38 22.16
N PHE A 117 4.40 2.66 22.30
CA PHE A 117 3.31 1.86 21.78
C PHE A 117 2.55 2.62 20.68
N PRO A 118 1.91 1.94 19.72
CA PRO A 118 0.97 2.61 18.84
C PRO A 118 -0.19 3.19 19.62
N SER A 119 -0.73 4.32 19.18
CA SER A 119 -1.98 4.82 19.75
C SER A 119 -3.15 3.87 19.48
N LYS A 120 -4.22 3.99 20.28
CA LYS A 120 -5.45 3.21 20.07
C LYS A 120 -6.00 3.42 18.65
N LEU A 121 -6.08 4.67 18.16
CA LEU A 121 -6.57 4.97 16.81
C LEU A 121 -5.70 4.32 15.72
N TRP A 122 -4.37 4.34 15.89
CA TRP A 122 -3.46 3.68 14.95
C TRP A 122 -3.65 2.17 14.92
N ALA A 123 -3.78 1.54 16.09
CA ALA A 123 -4.01 0.11 16.20
C ALA A 123 -5.35 -0.31 15.55
N TYR A 124 -6.41 0.49 15.74
CA TYR A 124 -7.70 0.29 15.09
C TYR A 124 -7.62 0.48 13.58
N THR A 125 -6.93 1.54 13.12
CA THR A 125 -6.71 1.77 11.69
C THR A 125 -5.94 0.62 11.04
N ARG A 126 -4.94 0.06 11.74
CA ARG A 126 -4.20 -1.09 11.24
C ARG A 126 -5.08 -2.36 11.15
N ASN A 127 -6.04 -2.53 12.05
CA ASN A 127 -6.94 -3.68 12.10
C ASN A 127 -8.14 -3.48 11.14
N PHE A 128 -9.03 -2.57 11.47
CA PHE A 128 -10.28 -2.37 10.74
C PHE A 128 -10.10 -1.59 9.43
N GLY A 129 -9.13 -0.68 9.39
CA GLY A 129 -8.77 0.00 8.15
C GLY A 129 -8.22 -0.97 7.11
N GLU A 130 -7.50 -2.05 7.51
CA GLU A 130 -7.13 -3.11 6.55
C GLU A 130 -8.35 -3.88 6.06
N THR A 131 -9.32 -4.18 6.92
CA THR A 131 -10.59 -4.79 6.49
C THR A 131 -11.29 -3.95 5.43
N CYS A 132 -11.31 -2.62 5.60
CA CYS A 132 -11.81 -1.69 4.59
C CYS A 132 -11.00 -1.75 3.28
N ASN A 133 -9.66 -1.82 3.36
CA ASN A 133 -8.79 -1.94 2.19
C ASN A 133 -9.00 -3.28 1.45
N GLU A 134 -9.22 -4.37 2.18
CA GLU A 134 -9.58 -5.66 1.58
C GLU A 134 -10.94 -5.61 0.87
N ALA A 135 -11.93 -4.96 1.48
CA ALA A 135 -13.24 -4.77 0.85
C ALA A 135 -13.13 -3.91 -0.41
N LEU A 136 -12.29 -2.87 -0.41
CA LEU A 136 -12.01 -2.08 -1.61
C LEU A 136 -11.38 -2.94 -2.73
N ARG A 137 -10.41 -3.80 -2.39
CA ARG A 137 -9.82 -4.73 -3.39
C ARG A 137 -10.92 -5.61 -4.03
N ARG A 138 -11.79 -6.20 -3.21
CA ARG A 138 -12.91 -7.03 -3.71
C ARG A 138 -13.88 -6.21 -4.55
N HIS A 139 -14.20 -4.98 -4.11
CA HIS A 139 -15.09 -4.08 -4.85
C HIS A 139 -14.56 -3.75 -6.25
N VAL A 140 -13.27 -3.44 -6.37
CA VAL A 140 -12.63 -3.15 -7.67
C VAL A 140 -12.60 -4.42 -8.55
N VAL A 141 -12.30 -5.59 -7.98
CA VAL A 141 -12.31 -6.85 -8.73
C VAL A 141 -13.71 -7.16 -9.25
N VAL A 142 -14.74 -7.12 -8.40
CA VAL A 142 -16.14 -7.39 -8.80
C VAL A 142 -16.58 -6.41 -9.88
N PHE A 143 -16.30 -5.12 -9.72
CA PHE A 143 -16.63 -4.11 -10.73
C PHE A 143 -16.04 -4.44 -12.11
N LEU A 144 -14.78 -4.85 -12.16
CA LEU A 144 -14.10 -5.22 -13.41
C LEU A 144 -14.64 -6.54 -14.00
N GLU A 145 -14.94 -7.53 -13.15
CA GLU A 145 -15.52 -8.80 -13.59
C GLU A 145 -16.94 -8.64 -14.13
N ASP A 146 -17.76 -7.79 -13.52
CA ASP A 146 -19.11 -7.44 -14.03
C ASP A 146 -19.07 -6.75 -15.41
N LEU A 147 -17.92 -6.16 -15.74
CA LEU A 147 -17.66 -5.60 -17.06
C LEU A 147 -17.10 -6.61 -18.07
N GLY A 148 -16.85 -7.85 -17.64
CA GLY A 148 -16.30 -8.92 -18.45
C GLY A 148 -14.77 -8.97 -18.49
N TYR A 149 -14.06 -8.20 -17.67
CA TYR A 149 -12.61 -8.24 -17.59
C TYR A 149 -12.15 -9.21 -16.50
N VAL A 150 -11.07 -9.92 -16.76
CA VAL A 150 -10.38 -10.67 -15.72
C VAL A 150 -9.70 -9.69 -14.79
N ALA A 151 -9.94 -9.83 -13.50
CA ALA A 151 -9.31 -9.00 -12.47
C ALA A 151 -8.96 -9.84 -11.24
N VAL A 152 -7.95 -9.45 -10.50
CA VAL A 152 -7.49 -10.15 -9.30
C VAL A 152 -6.76 -9.19 -8.35
N ALA A 153 -7.00 -9.36 -7.06
CA ALA A 153 -6.21 -8.75 -6.01
C ALA A 153 -5.17 -9.76 -5.49
N PRO A 154 -3.88 -9.64 -5.86
CA PRO A 154 -2.90 -10.70 -5.58
C PRO A 154 -2.73 -11.00 -4.09
N VAL A 155 -2.86 -9.99 -3.23
CA VAL A 155 -2.75 -10.14 -1.77
C VAL A 155 -3.90 -10.96 -1.16
N LEU A 156 -5.03 -11.08 -1.86
CA LEU A 156 -6.19 -11.86 -1.43
C LEU A 156 -6.19 -13.29 -1.97
N LEU A 157 -5.21 -13.67 -2.78
CA LEU A 157 -5.11 -15.04 -3.27
C LEU A 157 -4.78 -16.00 -2.12
N PRO A 158 -5.36 -17.21 -2.09
CA PRO A 158 -5.04 -18.23 -1.08
C PRO A 158 -3.55 -18.60 -1.05
N THR A 159 -2.87 -18.45 -2.18
CA THR A 159 -1.43 -18.74 -2.36
C THR A 159 -0.53 -17.61 -1.87
N PHE A 160 -1.08 -16.46 -1.48
CA PHE A 160 -0.29 -15.35 -0.97
C PHE A 160 0.27 -15.68 0.43
N GLN A 161 1.60 -15.78 0.53
CA GLN A 161 2.30 -16.02 1.78
C GLN A 161 3.56 -15.16 1.86
N TYR A 162 3.88 -14.67 3.06
CA TYR A 162 5.15 -13.98 3.28
C TYR A 162 6.31 -14.98 3.18
N VAL A 163 7.39 -14.53 2.56
CA VAL A 163 8.63 -15.30 2.36
C VAL A 163 9.72 -14.70 3.23
N ARG A 164 10.57 -15.53 3.82
CA ARG A 164 11.81 -15.10 4.44
C ARG A 164 12.96 -15.43 3.50
N ASP A 165 13.57 -14.39 2.97
CA ASP A 165 14.74 -14.47 2.11
C ASP A 165 16.01 -14.20 2.95
N GLU A 166 17.12 -14.87 2.61
CA GLU A 166 18.36 -14.76 3.38
C GLU A 166 19.02 -13.38 3.27
N LYS A 167 18.87 -12.70 2.13
CA LYS A 167 19.51 -11.41 1.85
C LYS A 167 18.70 -10.21 2.30
N ILE A 168 17.38 -10.25 2.07
CA ILE A 168 16.49 -9.11 2.29
C ILE A 168 15.54 -9.26 3.49
N GLY A 169 15.61 -10.41 4.18
CA GLY A 169 14.74 -10.73 5.31
C GLY A 169 13.28 -10.99 4.86
N TRP A 170 12.32 -10.52 5.64
CA TRP A 170 10.91 -10.72 5.35
C TRP A 170 10.43 -9.94 4.12
N ALA A 171 9.82 -10.66 3.19
CA ALA A 171 9.30 -10.17 1.93
C ALA A 171 7.95 -10.82 1.58
N SER A 172 7.35 -10.38 0.49
CA SER A 172 6.12 -10.97 -0.05
C SER A 172 6.24 -11.22 -1.55
N PRO A 173 5.49 -12.19 -2.10
CA PRO A 173 5.46 -12.44 -3.54
C PRO A 173 4.79 -11.31 -4.32
N TRP A 174 4.13 -10.36 -3.63
CA TRP A 174 3.53 -9.17 -4.20
C TRP A 174 3.70 -8.00 -3.24
N SER A 175 4.68 -7.14 -3.48
CA SER A 175 4.99 -6.01 -2.61
C SER A 175 4.23 -4.76 -3.01
N GLU A 176 3.14 -4.45 -2.30
CA GLU A 176 2.28 -3.30 -2.58
C GLU A 176 3.04 -1.97 -2.73
N ARG A 177 4.14 -1.76 -1.98
CA ARG A 177 4.97 -0.54 -2.10
C ARG A 177 5.71 -0.46 -3.44
N HIS A 178 6.23 -1.59 -3.93
CA HIS A 178 6.89 -1.65 -5.22
C HIS A 178 5.88 -1.50 -6.36
N ILE A 179 4.68 -2.05 -6.19
CA ILE A 179 3.57 -1.86 -7.11
C ILE A 179 3.15 -0.39 -7.18
N ALA A 180 3.02 0.27 -6.03
CA ALA A 180 2.72 1.71 -5.97
C ALA A 180 3.82 2.57 -6.62
N TYR A 181 5.10 2.18 -6.48
CA TYR A 181 6.21 2.84 -7.18
C TYR A 181 6.10 2.69 -8.69
N ALA A 182 5.80 1.49 -9.20
CA ALA A 182 5.56 1.27 -10.62
C ALA A 182 4.40 2.13 -11.14
N CYS A 183 3.35 2.33 -10.33
CA CYS A 183 2.21 3.19 -10.63
C CYS A 183 2.46 4.70 -10.41
N GLY A 184 3.68 5.13 -10.10
CA GLY A 184 4.05 6.56 -9.99
C GLY A 184 3.56 7.26 -8.71
N LEU A 185 3.15 6.52 -7.66
CA LEU A 185 2.47 7.08 -6.49
C LEU A 185 3.41 7.61 -5.40
N GLY A 186 4.70 7.34 -5.45
CA GLY A 186 5.65 7.80 -4.46
C GLY A 186 6.99 7.10 -4.54
N THR A 187 7.84 7.27 -3.51
CA THR A 187 9.16 6.66 -3.41
C THR A 187 9.43 6.11 -2.01
N PHE A 188 10.44 5.26 -1.88
CA PHE A 188 10.83 4.66 -0.61
C PHE A 188 11.58 5.64 0.30
N SER A 189 11.57 5.35 1.59
CA SER A 189 12.32 6.10 2.60
C SER A 189 13.34 5.21 3.33
N LEU A 190 14.13 5.83 4.21
CA LEU A 190 15.16 5.15 5.00
C LEU A 190 14.60 4.00 5.86
N ASN A 191 13.36 4.12 6.33
CA ASN A 191 12.67 3.11 7.15
C ASN A 191 11.85 2.10 6.32
N ASP A 192 12.13 1.95 5.02
CA ASP A 192 11.34 1.17 4.07
C ASP A 192 9.87 1.60 3.94
N GLY A 193 9.48 2.73 4.53
CA GLY A 193 8.18 3.34 4.31
C GLY A 193 8.06 3.91 2.89
N PHE A 194 6.87 4.30 2.48
CA PHE A 194 6.60 4.79 1.14
C PHE A 194 6.05 6.22 1.21
N ILE A 195 6.81 7.20 0.71
CA ILE A 195 6.47 8.62 0.77
C ILE A 195 5.74 9.02 -0.51
N THR A 196 4.49 9.43 -0.36
CA THR A 196 3.59 9.89 -1.41
C THR A 196 3.35 11.39 -1.29
N SER A 197 2.60 12.01 -2.20
CA SER A 197 2.12 13.39 -2.06
C SER A 197 1.21 13.61 -0.84
N LYS A 198 0.69 12.52 -0.23
CA LYS A 198 -0.07 12.50 1.03
C LYS A 198 0.77 11.95 2.20
N GLY A 199 2.10 11.97 2.07
CA GLY A 199 3.05 11.47 3.07
C GLY A 199 3.19 9.96 3.11
N MET A 200 3.72 9.45 4.23
CA MET A 200 4.04 8.03 4.41
C MET A 200 3.16 7.30 5.43
N ALA A 201 2.31 8.01 6.18
CA ALA A 201 1.34 7.39 7.08
C ALA A 201 0.16 6.84 6.26
N VAL A 202 0.42 5.81 5.46
CA VAL A 202 -0.49 5.31 4.42
C VAL A 202 -0.66 3.80 4.45
N ARG A 203 -1.72 3.32 3.82
CA ARG A 203 -1.92 1.94 3.40
C ARG A 203 -1.98 1.87 1.90
N ILE A 204 -1.62 0.73 1.33
CA ILE A 204 -1.54 0.54 -0.11
C ILE A 204 -2.36 -0.68 -0.49
N GLY A 205 -3.03 -0.63 -1.63
CA GLY A 205 -3.70 -1.76 -2.23
C GLY A 205 -3.53 -1.75 -3.74
N SER A 206 -3.77 -2.90 -4.35
CA SER A 206 -3.67 -3.04 -5.80
C SER A 206 -4.55 -4.16 -6.35
N VAL A 207 -4.84 -4.05 -7.65
CA VAL A 207 -5.54 -5.03 -8.48
C VAL A 207 -4.82 -5.14 -9.82
N VAL A 208 -4.73 -6.35 -10.36
CA VAL A 208 -4.25 -6.62 -11.72
C VAL A 208 -5.44 -6.99 -12.59
N THR A 209 -5.49 -6.50 -13.83
CA THR A 209 -6.63 -6.73 -14.74
C THR A 209 -6.20 -6.86 -16.20
N LEU A 210 -7.07 -7.48 -17.03
CA LEU A 210 -6.98 -7.47 -18.49
C LEU A 210 -7.64 -6.25 -19.16
N LEU A 211 -8.11 -5.26 -18.38
CA LEU A 211 -8.52 -3.98 -18.94
C LEU A 211 -7.28 -3.12 -19.22
N LYS A 212 -7.06 -2.75 -20.48
CA LYS A 212 -5.98 -1.85 -20.85
C LYS A 212 -6.23 -0.44 -20.29
N LEU A 213 -5.27 0.02 -19.47
CA LEU A 213 -5.28 1.34 -18.86
C LEU A 213 -4.06 2.15 -19.32
N THR A 214 -4.19 3.47 -19.35
CA THR A 214 -3.07 4.36 -19.60
C THR A 214 -2.20 4.42 -18.34
N PRO A 215 -0.90 4.08 -18.42
CA PRO A 215 -0.02 4.18 -17.26
C PRO A 215 0.09 5.62 -16.74
N SER A 216 0.14 5.76 -15.41
CA SER A 216 0.46 7.04 -14.77
C SER A 216 1.92 7.41 -15.00
N GLU A 217 2.19 8.70 -15.10
CA GLU A 217 3.56 9.19 -15.21
C GLU A 217 4.32 8.94 -13.91
N ARG A 218 5.50 8.32 -14.01
CA ARG A 218 6.44 8.15 -12.90
C ARG A 218 7.46 9.29 -12.95
N LYS A 219 7.20 10.36 -12.18
CA LYS A 219 7.97 11.62 -12.21
C LYS A 219 9.30 11.55 -11.46
N TYR A 220 9.57 10.46 -10.74
CA TYR A 220 10.72 10.33 -9.86
C TYR A 220 11.98 9.86 -10.60
N ARG A 221 13.10 10.51 -10.33
CA ARG A 221 14.42 10.18 -10.92
C ARG A 221 14.98 8.88 -10.35
N HIS A 222 14.72 8.63 -9.06
CA HIS A 222 15.14 7.40 -8.39
C HIS A 222 14.14 7.01 -7.28
N HIS A 223 14.22 5.75 -6.87
CA HIS A 223 13.24 5.14 -5.97
C HIS A 223 13.23 5.64 -4.52
N LYS A 224 14.15 6.55 -4.13
CA LYS A 224 14.25 7.15 -2.79
C LYS A 224 14.17 8.67 -2.79
N GLU A 225 13.77 9.28 -3.90
CA GLU A 225 13.83 10.73 -4.12
C GLU A 225 13.06 11.56 -3.09
N ASN A 226 11.94 11.07 -2.57
CA ASN A 226 11.14 11.83 -1.61
C ASN A 226 11.70 11.82 -0.18
N CYS A 227 12.71 11.01 0.13
CA CYS A 227 13.30 10.94 1.45
C CYS A 227 14.46 11.92 1.57
N LEU A 228 14.41 12.85 2.55
CA LEU A 228 15.44 13.87 2.76
C LEU A 228 16.84 13.27 2.93
N VAL A 229 16.98 12.16 3.67
CA VAL A 229 18.29 11.50 3.86
C VAL A 229 18.97 11.14 2.53
N PHE A 230 18.21 10.71 1.52
CA PHE A 230 18.74 10.36 0.21
C PHE A 230 18.83 11.57 -0.75
N ARG A 231 18.44 12.74 -0.28
CA ARG A 231 18.65 14.03 -0.94
C ARG A 231 19.82 14.80 -0.33
N GLU A 232 20.62 14.13 0.51
CA GLU A 232 21.75 14.71 1.25
C GLU A 232 21.34 15.84 2.22
N GLU A 233 20.09 15.77 2.70
CA GLU A 233 19.51 16.70 3.67
C GLU A 233 19.55 16.11 5.08
N GLU A 234 19.74 16.97 6.08
CA GLU A 234 19.65 16.53 7.47
C GLU A 234 18.25 16.04 7.82
N CYS A 235 18.14 14.80 8.30
CA CYS A 235 16.89 14.26 8.82
C CYS A 235 17.16 13.21 9.92
N GLY A 236 16.73 11.95 9.75
CA GLY A 236 16.86 10.89 10.77
C GLY A 236 15.77 10.90 11.83
N LYS A 237 14.67 11.68 11.65
CA LYS A 237 13.53 11.67 12.60
C LYS A 237 12.95 10.27 12.79
N CYS A 238 12.85 9.45 11.72
CA CYS A 238 12.36 8.06 11.82
C CYS A 238 13.29 7.16 12.66
N ILE A 239 14.61 7.42 12.67
CA ILE A 239 15.57 6.71 13.53
C ILE A 239 15.22 6.97 15.00
N ARG A 240 15.08 8.25 15.36
CA ARG A 240 14.76 8.67 16.75
C ARG A 240 13.36 8.21 17.20
N ARG A 241 12.44 8.07 16.25
CA ARG A 241 11.06 7.61 16.50
C ARG A 241 10.94 6.09 16.63
N CYS A 242 11.98 5.31 16.34
CA CYS A 242 11.92 3.85 16.37
C CYS A 242 12.23 3.30 17.76
N PRO A 243 11.23 2.81 18.54
CA PRO A 243 11.46 2.30 19.90
C PRO A 243 12.26 0.99 19.92
N ALA A 244 12.31 0.29 18.78
CA ALA A 244 13.07 -0.95 18.63
C ALA A 244 14.54 -0.73 18.26
N GLY A 245 14.95 0.52 17.94
CA GLY A 245 16.26 0.77 17.34
C GLY A 245 16.48 0.03 16.01
N ALA A 246 15.40 -0.31 15.32
CA ALA A 246 15.44 -1.08 14.08
C ALA A 246 15.75 -0.20 12.85
N ILE A 247 15.80 1.11 13.00
CA ILE A 247 16.13 2.04 11.92
C ILE A 247 17.43 2.75 12.29
N THR A 248 18.38 2.70 11.37
CA THR A 248 19.69 3.34 11.49
C THR A 248 20.01 4.11 10.22
N GLU A 249 21.13 4.82 10.18
CA GLU A 249 21.62 5.45 8.96
C GLU A 249 21.87 4.46 7.82
N LYS A 250 22.11 3.18 8.16
CA LYS A 250 22.31 2.09 7.19
C LYS A 250 21.00 1.55 6.61
N GLY A 251 19.84 1.95 7.16
CA GLY A 251 18.52 1.49 6.74
C GLY A 251 17.72 0.80 7.84
N HIS A 252 16.82 -0.07 7.45
CA HIS A 252 15.83 -0.72 8.30
C HIS A 252 16.14 -2.20 8.52
N ASP A 253 16.39 -2.56 9.77
CA ASP A 253 16.49 -3.95 10.24
C ASP A 253 15.08 -4.53 10.43
N LYS A 254 14.64 -5.32 9.46
CA LYS A 254 13.30 -5.92 9.44
C LYS A 254 13.09 -6.94 10.54
N ASP A 255 14.13 -7.66 10.95
CA ASP A 255 14.03 -8.68 12.00
C ASP A 255 13.82 -8.03 13.37
N LYS A 256 14.61 -7.01 13.74
CA LYS A 256 14.38 -6.22 14.96
C LYS A 256 13.00 -5.56 14.99
N CYS A 257 12.58 -4.98 13.85
CA CYS A 257 11.24 -4.38 13.76
C CYS A 257 10.16 -5.44 13.98
N ARG A 258 10.29 -6.62 13.35
CA ARG A 258 9.34 -7.71 13.47
C ARG A 258 9.28 -8.28 14.88
N GLU A 259 10.41 -8.47 15.52
CA GLU A 259 10.50 -8.89 16.92
C GLU A 259 9.73 -7.92 17.83
N TYR A 260 10.00 -6.62 17.68
CA TYR A 260 9.33 -5.60 18.47
C TYR A 260 7.82 -5.59 18.25
N ILE A 261 7.33 -5.56 17.01
CA ILE A 261 5.88 -5.48 16.73
C ILE A 261 5.11 -6.75 17.12
N ASN A 262 5.79 -7.87 17.32
CA ASN A 262 5.22 -9.13 17.79
C ASN A 262 5.48 -9.40 19.28
N SER A 263 6.15 -8.49 19.99
CA SER A 263 6.44 -8.65 21.41
C SER A 263 5.16 -8.77 22.26
N ASP A 264 5.26 -9.50 23.37
CA ASP A 264 4.13 -9.67 24.28
C ASP A 264 3.62 -8.35 24.83
N SER A 265 4.50 -7.38 25.07
CA SER A 265 4.12 -6.04 25.54
C SER A 265 3.25 -5.28 24.53
N LEU A 266 3.57 -5.32 23.21
CA LEU A 266 2.72 -4.73 22.19
C LEU A 266 1.42 -5.49 22.00
N LYS A 267 1.47 -6.81 22.10
CA LYS A 267 0.27 -7.65 22.06
C LYS A 267 -0.67 -7.33 23.21
N ALA A 268 -0.15 -7.28 24.43
CA ALA A 268 -0.92 -6.91 25.62
C ALA A 268 -1.54 -5.51 25.48
N LYS A 269 -0.77 -4.52 24.99
CA LYS A 269 -1.27 -3.17 24.77
C LYS A 269 -2.42 -3.11 23.78
N ARG A 270 -2.37 -3.88 22.70
CA ARG A 270 -3.47 -3.95 21.71
C ARG A 270 -4.70 -4.66 22.28
N LEU A 271 -4.52 -5.68 23.12
CA LEU A 271 -5.63 -6.33 23.85
C LEU A 271 -6.29 -5.36 24.85
N GLU A 272 -5.49 -4.55 25.55
CA GLU A 272 -5.98 -3.46 26.43
C GLU A 272 -6.85 -2.45 25.66
N TYR A 273 -6.56 -2.22 24.39
CA TYR A 273 -7.39 -1.37 23.50
C TYR A 273 -8.72 -2.04 23.09
N GLY A 274 -8.96 -3.30 23.46
CA GLY A 274 -10.16 -4.07 23.10
C GLY A 274 -10.07 -4.79 21.76
N LEU A 275 -8.88 -4.92 21.17
CA LEU A 275 -8.67 -5.64 19.91
C LEU A 275 -8.43 -7.13 20.20
N GLN A 276 -9.21 -8.01 19.58
CA GLN A 276 -9.00 -9.47 19.62
C GLN A 276 -8.05 -9.88 18.49
N ASN A 277 -6.98 -10.65 18.82
CA ASN A 277 -5.99 -11.13 17.85
C ASN A 277 -5.52 -10.04 16.86
N PRO A 278 -5.13 -8.85 17.33
CA PRO A 278 -4.82 -7.75 16.44
C PRO A 278 -3.56 -8.04 15.61
N PRO A 279 -3.55 -7.66 14.33
CA PRO A 279 -2.34 -7.76 13.52
C PRO A 279 -1.23 -6.89 14.10
N PRO A 280 0.05 -7.28 13.94
CA PRO A 280 1.17 -6.47 14.40
C PRO A 280 1.11 -5.03 13.88
N ALA A 281 1.29 -4.05 14.77
CA ALA A 281 1.25 -2.64 14.44
C ALA A 281 2.17 -1.82 15.36
N CYS A 282 2.81 -0.80 14.80
CA CYS A 282 3.55 0.22 15.54
C CYS A 282 3.37 1.59 14.87
N GLY A 283 3.95 1.81 13.67
CA GLY A 283 3.78 3.04 12.88
C GLY A 283 4.44 4.28 13.47
N LEU A 284 5.19 4.19 14.56
CA LEU A 284 5.84 5.34 15.19
C LEU A 284 6.87 6.01 14.28
N CYS A 285 7.57 5.23 13.45
CA CYS A 285 8.49 5.76 12.45
C CYS A 285 7.81 6.42 11.24
N GLN A 286 6.48 6.38 11.17
CA GLN A 286 5.67 6.99 10.11
C GLN A 286 4.94 8.26 10.58
N THR A 287 4.97 8.55 11.88
CA THR A 287 4.30 9.69 12.52
C THR A 287 5.26 10.48 13.37
N GLY A 288 5.06 11.81 13.49
CA GLY A 288 6.02 12.72 14.13
C GLY A 288 7.31 12.88 13.33
N VAL A 289 7.22 12.72 12.02
CA VAL A 289 8.32 12.84 11.05
C VAL A 289 7.93 13.80 9.91
N PRO A 290 8.89 14.47 9.24
CA PRO A 290 8.58 15.47 8.20
C PRO A 290 7.77 14.91 7.03
N CYS A 291 7.94 13.61 6.74
CA CYS A 291 7.24 12.90 5.66
C CYS A 291 5.93 12.23 6.11
N GLU A 292 5.34 12.60 7.24
CA GLU A 292 4.13 11.96 7.77
C GLU A 292 2.93 12.10 6.84
N PHE A 293 2.65 13.30 6.32
CA PHE A 293 1.43 13.64 5.57
C PHE A 293 1.69 14.37 4.23
N GLU A 294 2.95 14.60 3.87
CA GLU A 294 3.37 15.22 2.61
C GLU A 294 4.77 14.77 2.19
N ILE A 295 5.19 15.12 0.98
CA ILE A 295 6.61 15.02 0.59
C ILE A 295 7.38 16.09 1.38
N PRO A 296 8.37 15.69 2.19
CA PRO A 296 9.05 16.63 3.09
C PRO A 296 9.87 17.65 2.33
N ARG A 297 9.91 18.87 2.88
CA ARG A 297 10.75 19.97 2.38
C ARG A 297 11.97 20.17 3.28
N PRO A 298 13.14 20.57 2.75
CA PRO A 298 14.37 20.72 3.53
C PRO A 298 14.25 21.62 4.76
N ASN A 299 13.49 22.69 4.66
CA ASN A 299 13.43 23.78 5.66
C ASN A 299 12.39 23.58 6.79
N LEU A 300 11.77 22.41 6.90
CA LEU A 300 10.76 22.11 7.95
C LEU A 300 11.32 21.28 9.11
N ILE A 301 12.65 21.20 9.25
CA ILE A 301 13.33 20.49 10.35
C ILE A 301 13.70 21.52 11.43
N ALA A 302 12.70 22.04 12.11
CA ALA A 302 12.90 22.76 13.38
C ALA A 302 12.46 21.85 14.54
#